data_24c57c912b372a27035d7f6bdc7cdc59
#
_entry.id   24c57c912b372a27035d7f6bdc7cdc59
#
_cell.length_a   1.000
_cell.length_b   1.000
_cell.length_c   1.000
_cell.angle_alpha   90.00
_cell.angle_beta   90.00
_cell.angle_gamma   90.00
#
_symmetry.space_group_name_H-M   'P 1'
#
loop_
_entity.id
_entity.type
_entity.pdbx_description
1 polymer ?
#
loop_
_entity_poly.entity_id
_entity_poly.type
_entity_poly.pdbx_seq_one_letter_code
_entity_poly.pdbx_strand_id
1 'polypeptide(L)'
;MLDLYARTWQGEPLGEDEYVISADEKTSVQARCRCHPTIAPGQARAMRVNHTYGRGGALAYLAAYDVHHARVFGRTEPRTGITPFMNLVTQVMSREPYASAKRVFWIADNGSSHRGQKAVARLRTAFPNTVMVHTPVHASWLNQIEVYFSAIQRKVVTPNDFTDLTQVRNRLRDFENRYNATAQPFQWKFTTSDLDDLLARLDRHTADHPEQSSDATGS
;
A
#
# COMPACT_ATOMS: atom_id res chain seq x y z
N MET A 1 3.48 -1.96 15.88
CA MET A 1 3.33 -2.31 14.46
C MET A 1 4.35 -3.37 14.03
N LEU A 2 5.65 -3.16 14.19
CA LEU A 2 6.67 -4.17 13.84
C LEU A 2 6.49 -5.49 14.58
N ASP A 3 6.06 -5.44 15.84
CA ASP A 3 5.70 -6.61 16.62
C ASP A 3 4.60 -7.45 15.95
N LEU A 4 3.62 -6.80 15.29
CA LEU A 4 2.59 -7.51 14.54
C LEU A 4 3.18 -8.30 13.36
N TYR A 5 4.22 -7.79 12.70
CA TYR A 5 4.95 -8.51 11.66
C TYR A 5 5.72 -9.73 12.24
N ALA A 6 6.16 -9.63 13.48
CA ALA A 6 6.77 -10.73 14.24
C ALA A 6 5.74 -11.64 14.93
N ARG A 7 4.44 -11.52 14.62
CA ARG A 7 3.32 -12.27 15.20
C ARG A 7 3.18 -12.08 16.72
N THR A 8 3.44 -10.87 17.22
CA THR A 8 3.22 -10.52 18.63
C THR A 8 2.40 -9.23 18.76
N TRP A 9 1.67 -9.09 19.86
CA TRP A 9 0.93 -7.89 20.22
C TRP A 9 0.99 -7.68 21.73
N GLN A 10 1.52 -6.53 22.17
CA GLN A 10 1.69 -6.19 23.58
C GLN A 10 2.47 -7.26 24.39
N GLY A 11 3.46 -7.88 23.75
CA GLY A 11 4.28 -8.91 24.35
C GLY A 11 3.75 -10.34 24.24
N GLU A 12 2.50 -10.52 23.80
CA GLU A 12 1.87 -11.84 23.65
C GLU A 12 1.88 -12.31 22.19
N PRO A 13 2.07 -13.61 21.92
CA PRO A 13 1.93 -14.17 20.57
C PRO A 13 0.52 -13.99 20.01
N LEU A 14 0.40 -13.74 18.72
CA LEU A 14 -0.90 -13.73 18.02
C LEU A 14 -1.45 -15.17 17.92
N GLY A 15 -2.74 -15.30 18.20
CA GLY A 15 -3.49 -16.54 17.99
C GLY A 15 -3.68 -16.88 16.51
N GLU A 16 -4.14 -18.10 16.24
CA GLU A 16 -4.45 -18.55 14.87
C GLU A 16 -5.65 -17.85 14.26
N ASP A 17 -6.53 -17.30 15.09
CA ASP A 17 -7.72 -16.52 14.73
C ASP A 17 -7.48 -14.99 14.76
N GLU A 18 -6.22 -14.58 14.74
CA GLU A 18 -5.81 -13.18 14.72
C GLU A 18 -4.99 -12.88 13.45
N TYR A 19 -5.43 -11.86 12.71
CA TYR A 19 -4.89 -11.53 11.38
C TYR A 19 -4.29 -10.13 11.34
N VAL A 20 -3.30 -9.94 10.48
CA VAL A 20 -2.63 -8.65 10.29
C VAL A 20 -2.74 -8.24 8.84
N ILE A 21 -3.44 -7.14 8.60
CA ILE A 21 -3.69 -6.57 7.28
C ILE A 21 -2.91 -5.26 7.16
N SER A 22 -2.05 -5.17 6.16
CA SER A 22 -1.34 -3.95 5.75
C SER A 22 -2.09 -3.35 4.57
N ALA A 23 -2.58 -2.11 4.67
CA ALA A 23 -3.43 -1.50 3.66
C ALA A 23 -3.00 -0.07 3.32
N ASP A 24 -3.18 0.30 2.05
CA ASP A 24 -2.89 1.65 1.55
C ASP A 24 -3.51 1.90 0.17
N GLU A 25 -3.32 3.12 -0.37
CA GLU A 25 -3.79 3.56 -1.67
C GLU A 25 -2.65 3.92 -2.61
N LYS A 26 -2.58 3.25 -3.76
CA LYS A 26 -1.75 3.68 -4.87
C LYS A 26 -2.53 4.65 -5.76
N THR A 27 -2.24 5.92 -5.60
CA THR A 27 -2.71 7.00 -6.46
C THR A 27 -1.67 7.28 -7.53
N SER A 28 -1.97 7.80 -8.49
CA SER A 28 -2.86 7.98 -9.57
C SER A 28 -2.45 6.97 -10.65
N VAL A 29 -3.05 5.82 -10.69
CA VAL A 29 -2.76 4.83 -11.75
C VAL A 29 -3.43 5.32 -13.03
N GLN A 30 -2.62 5.69 -14.02
CA GLN A 30 -3.08 6.32 -15.25
C GLN A 30 -3.13 5.30 -16.39
N ALA A 31 -4.19 5.37 -17.19
CA ALA A 31 -4.18 4.77 -18.51
C ALA A 31 -3.32 5.66 -19.44
N ARG A 32 -2.11 5.19 -19.72
CA ARG A 32 -1.16 5.86 -20.62
C ARG A 32 -0.92 4.99 -21.83
N CYS A 33 -1.01 5.57 -23.00
CA CYS A 33 -0.65 4.91 -24.26
C CYS A 33 0.40 5.76 -24.98
N ARG A 34 1.48 5.15 -25.44
CA ARG A 34 2.49 5.83 -26.23
C ARG A 34 1.89 6.28 -27.56
N CYS A 35 2.13 7.54 -27.95
CA CYS A 35 1.59 8.10 -29.18
C CYS A 35 2.27 7.56 -30.45
N HIS A 36 3.49 7.01 -30.30
CA HIS A 36 4.27 6.48 -31.40
C HIS A 36 4.97 5.18 -31.01
N PRO A 37 5.27 4.29 -32.00
CA PRO A 37 6.02 3.08 -31.75
C PRO A 37 7.40 3.34 -31.14
N THR A 38 7.84 2.44 -30.29
CA THR A 38 9.22 2.40 -29.81
C THR A 38 10.13 1.96 -30.94
N ILE A 39 11.23 2.68 -31.19
CA ILE A 39 12.24 2.28 -32.18
C ILE A 39 13.17 1.25 -31.56
N ALA A 40 13.21 0.06 -32.17
CA ALA A 40 14.06 -1.05 -31.74
C ALA A 40 15.56 -0.71 -31.88
N PRO A 41 16.46 -1.32 -31.08
CA PRO A 41 17.88 -1.29 -31.30
C PRO A 41 18.24 -1.84 -32.70
N GLY A 42 19.21 -1.22 -33.37
CA GLY A 42 19.60 -1.52 -34.75
C GLY A 42 19.21 -0.44 -35.76
N GLN A 43 18.14 0.32 -35.47
CA GLN A 43 17.81 1.55 -36.19
C GLN A 43 18.33 2.82 -35.47
N ALA A 44 18.80 2.68 -34.25
CA ALA A 44 19.45 3.71 -33.44
C ALA A 44 20.47 3.07 -32.50
N ARG A 45 21.42 3.87 -31.97
CA ARG A 45 22.43 3.38 -31.00
C ARG A 45 21.83 2.81 -29.72
N ALA A 46 20.59 3.21 -29.39
CA ALA A 46 19.83 2.71 -28.24
C ALA A 46 18.34 2.71 -28.58
N MET A 47 17.58 1.90 -27.86
CA MET A 47 16.12 1.92 -27.95
C MET A 47 15.60 3.32 -27.57
N ARG A 48 14.87 3.97 -28.48
CA ARG A 48 14.22 5.26 -28.20
C ARG A 48 12.78 5.05 -27.86
N VAL A 49 12.41 5.43 -26.64
CA VAL A 49 11.03 5.37 -26.14
C VAL A 49 10.42 6.77 -26.28
N ASN A 50 9.25 6.86 -26.88
CA ASN A 50 8.53 8.11 -26.93
C ASN A 50 8.05 8.53 -25.54
N HIS A 51 8.32 9.77 -25.14
CA HIS A 51 7.87 10.37 -23.88
C HIS A 51 6.49 11.04 -23.95
N THR A 52 5.89 11.10 -25.15
CA THR A 52 4.54 11.64 -25.31
C THR A 52 3.50 10.54 -25.12
N TYR A 53 2.52 10.79 -24.25
CA TYR A 53 1.48 9.83 -23.90
C TYR A 53 0.09 10.42 -24.11
N GLY A 54 -0.79 9.65 -24.76
CA GLY A 54 -2.23 9.83 -24.66
C GLY A 54 -2.72 9.47 -23.25
N ARG A 55 -3.67 10.19 -22.71
CA ARG A 55 -4.24 9.97 -21.38
C ARG A 55 -5.67 9.44 -21.48
N GLY A 56 -5.87 8.19 -21.11
CA GLY A 56 -7.19 7.53 -21.05
C GLY A 56 -7.86 7.61 -19.66
N GLY A 57 -7.44 8.58 -18.82
CA GLY A 57 -7.95 8.76 -17.46
C GLY A 57 -7.02 8.21 -16.38
N ALA A 58 -7.47 8.33 -15.13
CA ALA A 58 -6.75 7.85 -13.94
C ALA A 58 -7.72 7.22 -12.94
N LEU A 59 -7.22 6.29 -12.14
CA LEU A 59 -7.93 5.68 -11.02
C LEU A 59 -7.02 5.56 -9.79
N ALA A 60 -7.65 5.37 -8.63
CA ALA A 60 -6.98 4.93 -7.42
C ALA A 60 -7.07 3.41 -7.30
N TYR A 61 -5.98 2.77 -6.93
CA TYR A 61 -5.94 1.35 -6.59
C TYR A 61 -5.69 1.21 -5.10
N LEU A 62 -6.70 0.75 -4.36
CA LEU A 62 -6.60 0.45 -2.96
C LEU A 62 -6.29 -1.04 -2.80
N ALA A 63 -5.41 -1.38 -1.88
CA ALA A 63 -5.09 -2.78 -1.61
C ALA A 63 -4.87 -3.05 -0.13
N ALA A 64 -5.25 -4.24 0.29
CA ALA A 64 -5.06 -4.80 1.61
C ALA A 64 -4.28 -6.12 1.47
N TYR A 65 -3.20 -6.25 2.22
CA TYR A 65 -2.30 -7.39 2.20
C TYR A 65 -2.33 -8.12 3.54
N ASP A 66 -2.76 -9.37 3.54
CA ASP A 66 -2.61 -10.25 4.69
C ASP A 66 -1.13 -10.63 4.83
N VAL A 67 -0.51 -10.09 5.86
CA VAL A 67 0.93 -10.14 6.07
C VAL A 67 1.46 -11.56 6.23
N HIS A 68 0.70 -12.40 6.93
CA HIS A 68 1.16 -13.75 7.28
C HIS A 68 0.72 -14.82 6.30
N HIS A 69 -0.31 -14.55 5.49
CA HIS A 69 -0.83 -15.49 4.48
C HIS A 69 -0.50 -15.07 3.04
N ALA A 70 0.21 -13.96 2.86
CA ALA A 70 0.62 -13.43 1.55
C ALA A 70 -0.56 -13.19 0.60
N ARG A 71 -1.74 -12.83 1.12
CA ARG A 71 -2.94 -12.65 0.32
C ARG A 71 -3.27 -11.18 0.14
N VAL A 72 -3.51 -10.79 -1.11
CA VAL A 72 -3.90 -9.42 -1.47
C VAL A 72 -5.37 -9.35 -1.83
N PHE A 73 -6.01 -8.27 -1.42
CA PHE A 73 -7.35 -7.85 -1.81
C PHE A 73 -7.26 -6.48 -2.44
N GLY A 74 -7.42 -6.42 -3.74
CA GLY A 74 -7.34 -5.17 -4.50
C GLY A 74 -8.70 -4.62 -4.86
N ARG A 75 -8.78 -3.29 -5.00
CA ARG A 75 -9.96 -2.55 -5.41
C ARG A 75 -9.58 -1.31 -6.21
N THR A 76 -10.24 -1.10 -7.33
CA THR A 76 -10.09 0.12 -8.13
C THR A 76 -11.26 1.05 -7.88
N GLU A 77 -10.96 2.31 -7.60
CA GLU A 77 -11.94 3.37 -7.35
C GLU A 77 -11.63 4.61 -8.20
N PRO A 78 -12.61 5.48 -8.50
CA PRO A 78 -12.35 6.71 -9.23
C PRO A 78 -11.40 7.66 -8.48
N ARG A 79 -11.41 7.63 -7.15
CA ARG A 79 -10.61 8.47 -6.25
C ARG A 79 -10.37 7.78 -4.92
N THR A 80 -9.42 8.27 -4.15
CA THR A 80 -9.21 7.88 -2.74
C THR A 80 -10.22 8.56 -1.82
N GLY A 81 -10.23 8.17 -0.56
CA GLY A 81 -11.05 8.79 0.48
C GLY A 81 -11.71 7.77 1.39
N ILE A 82 -12.53 8.27 2.30
CA ILE A 82 -13.14 7.48 3.38
C ILE A 82 -14.00 6.33 2.83
N THR A 83 -14.89 6.62 1.88
CA THR A 83 -15.79 5.60 1.31
C THR A 83 -15.03 4.52 0.54
N PRO A 84 -14.11 4.83 -0.38
CA PRO A 84 -13.24 3.84 -1.02
C PRO A 84 -12.47 2.96 -0.03
N PHE A 85 -11.88 3.56 1.01
CA PHE A 85 -11.18 2.79 2.05
C PHE A 85 -12.12 1.85 2.81
N MET A 86 -13.29 2.32 3.25
CA MET A 86 -14.28 1.48 3.93
C MET A 86 -14.85 0.38 3.02
N ASN A 87 -14.95 0.61 1.71
CA ASN A 87 -15.30 -0.41 0.74
C ASN A 87 -14.24 -1.53 0.67
N LEU A 88 -12.95 -1.17 0.73
CA LEU A 88 -11.86 -2.15 0.82
C LEU A 88 -11.94 -2.94 2.13
N VAL A 89 -12.14 -2.25 3.26
CA VAL A 89 -12.33 -2.90 4.56
C VAL A 89 -13.49 -3.90 4.52
N THR A 90 -14.64 -3.47 4.00
CA THR A 90 -15.82 -4.34 3.87
C THR A 90 -15.53 -5.54 2.98
N GLN A 91 -14.81 -5.35 1.87
CA GLN A 91 -14.44 -6.44 0.96
C GLN A 91 -13.63 -7.54 1.66
N VAL A 92 -12.75 -7.17 2.59
CA VAL A 92 -11.94 -8.12 3.39
C VAL A 92 -12.78 -8.70 4.53
N MET A 93 -13.35 -7.83 5.35
CA MET A 93 -14.02 -8.22 6.61
C MET A 93 -15.33 -8.99 6.42
N SER A 94 -15.91 -9.01 5.21
CA SER A 94 -17.07 -9.84 4.87
C SER A 94 -16.69 -11.25 4.42
N ARG A 95 -15.43 -11.63 4.47
CA ARG A 95 -14.94 -12.95 4.02
C ARG A 95 -14.32 -13.72 5.17
N GLU A 96 -14.49 -15.03 5.14
CA GLU A 96 -13.71 -15.89 6.01
C GLU A 96 -12.23 -15.94 5.56
N PRO A 97 -11.32 -16.03 6.53
CA PRO A 97 -11.52 -16.18 7.98
C PRO A 97 -11.69 -14.85 8.75
N TYR A 98 -11.63 -13.70 8.09
CA TYR A 98 -11.60 -12.37 8.76
C TYR A 98 -12.95 -12.02 9.41
N ALA A 99 -14.05 -12.49 8.82
CA ALA A 99 -15.41 -12.23 9.33
C ALA A 99 -15.62 -12.83 10.73
N SER A 100 -15.13 -14.04 10.96
CA SER A 100 -15.23 -14.76 12.23
C SER A 100 -13.99 -14.62 13.12
N ALA A 101 -12.97 -13.90 12.68
CA ALA A 101 -11.72 -13.72 13.42
C ALA A 101 -11.94 -13.07 14.79
N LYS A 102 -11.16 -13.48 15.78
CA LYS A 102 -11.12 -12.84 17.10
C LYS A 102 -10.65 -11.39 17.01
N ARG A 103 -9.60 -11.12 16.22
CA ARG A 103 -9.08 -9.79 15.92
C ARG A 103 -8.49 -9.71 14.53
N VAL A 104 -8.70 -8.57 13.88
CA VAL A 104 -8.02 -8.22 12.63
C VAL A 104 -7.34 -6.87 12.79
N PHE A 105 -6.03 -6.86 12.81
CA PHE A 105 -5.21 -5.65 12.89
C PHE A 105 -5.10 -5.02 11.50
N TRP A 106 -5.49 -3.76 11.39
CA TRP A 106 -5.38 -2.98 10.16
C TRP A 106 -4.26 -1.97 10.29
N ILE A 107 -3.14 -2.22 9.63
CA ILE A 107 -2.01 -1.31 9.54
C ILE A 107 -2.23 -0.39 8.35
N ALA A 108 -2.26 0.91 8.60
CA ALA A 108 -2.39 1.94 7.59
C ALA A 108 -1.48 3.13 7.93
N ASP A 109 -1.17 3.95 6.95
CA ASP A 109 -0.44 5.19 7.18
C ASP A 109 -1.33 6.27 7.84
N ASN A 110 -0.79 7.48 8.01
CA ASN A 110 -1.53 8.60 8.56
C ASN A 110 -2.27 9.42 7.48
N GLY A 111 -2.68 8.80 6.38
CA GLY A 111 -3.47 9.41 5.32
C GLY A 111 -4.82 9.94 5.79
N SER A 112 -5.39 10.89 5.07
CA SER A 112 -6.61 11.60 5.47
C SER A 112 -7.84 10.71 5.62
N SER A 113 -7.91 9.58 4.91
CA SER A 113 -9.02 8.62 4.93
C SER A 113 -9.06 7.74 6.18
N HIS A 114 -7.92 7.49 6.80
CA HIS A 114 -7.78 6.58 7.94
C HIS A 114 -7.10 7.20 9.16
N ARG A 115 -6.84 8.51 9.15
CA ARG A 115 -6.17 9.23 10.25
C ARG A 115 -7.12 9.55 11.40
N GLY A 116 -6.58 9.42 12.63
CA GLY A 116 -7.17 9.93 13.88
C GLY A 116 -8.34 9.13 14.42
N GLN A 117 -8.85 9.55 15.57
CA GLN A 117 -9.86 8.84 16.35
C GLN A 117 -11.18 8.58 15.60
N LYS A 118 -11.58 9.49 14.70
CA LYS A 118 -12.80 9.32 13.90
C LYS A 118 -12.69 8.15 12.92
N ALA A 119 -11.49 7.90 12.37
CA ALA A 119 -11.27 6.76 11.49
C ALA A 119 -11.27 5.45 12.30
N VAL A 120 -10.60 5.42 13.44
CA VAL A 120 -10.61 4.28 14.36
C VAL A 120 -12.03 3.93 14.79
N ALA A 121 -12.82 4.93 15.24
CA ALA A 121 -14.20 4.72 15.66
C ALA A 121 -15.08 4.19 14.52
N ARG A 122 -14.94 4.73 13.31
CA ARG A 122 -15.69 4.29 12.14
C ARG A 122 -15.40 2.83 11.81
N LEU A 123 -14.13 2.44 11.79
CA LEU A 123 -13.71 1.06 11.52
C LEU A 123 -14.29 0.12 12.57
N ARG A 124 -14.12 0.44 13.85
CA ARG A 124 -14.61 -0.37 14.98
C ARG A 124 -16.14 -0.47 15.04
N THR A 125 -16.84 0.60 14.67
CA THR A 125 -18.32 0.57 14.60
C THR A 125 -18.81 -0.37 13.49
N ALA A 126 -18.13 -0.36 12.32
CA ALA A 126 -18.49 -1.22 11.21
C ALA A 126 -18.09 -2.69 11.45
N PHE A 127 -16.92 -2.91 12.07
CA PHE A 127 -16.36 -4.24 12.33
C PHE A 127 -15.72 -4.27 13.73
N PRO A 128 -16.47 -4.73 14.76
CA PRO A 128 -16.03 -4.67 16.17
C PRO A 128 -14.74 -5.44 16.49
N ASN A 129 -14.41 -6.45 15.67
CA ASN A 129 -13.20 -7.25 15.80
C ASN A 129 -11.95 -6.61 15.15
N THR A 130 -12.04 -5.34 14.68
CA THR A 130 -10.91 -4.66 14.07
C THR A 130 -10.12 -3.80 15.07
N VAL A 131 -8.80 -3.75 14.86
CA VAL A 131 -7.88 -2.87 15.58
C VAL A 131 -7.06 -2.08 14.56
N MET A 132 -7.28 -0.75 14.51
CA MET A 132 -6.48 0.14 13.65
C MET A 132 -5.13 0.41 14.28
N VAL A 133 -4.06 0.23 13.51
CA VAL A 133 -2.68 0.51 13.89
C VAL A 133 -2.06 1.43 12.86
N HIS A 134 -1.65 2.63 13.26
CA HIS A 134 -1.02 3.56 12.33
C HIS A 134 0.49 3.35 12.26
N THR A 135 1.06 3.57 11.08
CA THR A 135 2.52 3.65 10.93
C THR A 135 3.04 4.86 11.70
N PRO A 136 4.30 4.82 12.20
CA PRO A 136 4.91 6.02 12.76
C PRO A 136 4.94 7.16 11.74
N VAL A 137 4.92 8.39 12.24
CA VAL A 137 5.03 9.58 11.38
C VAL A 137 6.34 9.52 10.58
N HIS A 138 6.28 9.84 9.30
CA HIS A 138 7.40 9.74 8.33
C HIS A 138 7.95 8.32 8.09
N ALA A 139 7.24 7.27 8.52
CA ALA A 139 7.65 5.88 8.34
C ALA A 139 6.62 5.05 7.55
N SER A 140 5.95 5.63 6.57
CA SER A 140 5.00 4.92 5.68
C SER A 140 5.66 3.76 4.93
N TRP A 141 6.97 3.84 4.65
CA TRP A 141 7.75 2.77 4.05
C TRP A 141 7.78 1.46 4.87
N LEU A 142 7.43 1.51 6.17
CA LEU A 142 7.24 0.33 7.00
C LEU A 142 5.93 -0.41 6.68
N ASN A 143 5.02 0.19 5.92
CA ASN A 143 3.78 -0.45 5.51
C ASN A 143 4.05 -1.50 4.42
N GLN A 144 3.89 -2.80 4.74
CA GLN A 144 4.29 -3.89 3.83
C GLN A 144 3.55 -3.88 2.48
N ILE A 145 2.37 -3.29 2.40
CA ILE A 145 1.64 -3.17 1.12
C ILE A 145 2.44 -2.39 0.07
N GLU A 146 3.37 -1.51 0.47
CA GLU A 146 4.23 -0.77 -0.44
C GLU A 146 5.16 -1.68 -1.26
N VAL A 147 5.54 -2.82 -0.72
CA VAL A 147 6.31 -3.84 -1.47
C VAL A 147 5.47 -4.38 -2.64
N TYR A 148 4.19 -4.65 -2.39
CA TYR A 148 3.25 -5.08 -3.43
C TYR A 148 3.01 -3.98 -4.46
N PHE A 149 2.82 -2.72 -4.04
CA PHE A 149 2.68 -1.58 -4.95
C PHE A 149 3.91 -1.36 -5.83
N SER A 150 5.09 -1.59 -5.29
CA SER A 150 6.34 -1.56 -6.05
C SER A 150 6.38 -2.66 -7.13
N ALA A 151 5.88 -3.86 -6.82
CA ALA A 151 5.75 -4.93 -7.79
C ALA A 151 4.73 -4.59 -8.90
N ILE A 152 3.57 -4.02 -8.55
CA ILE A 152 2.58 -3.52 -9.51
C ILE A 152 3.19 -2.46 -10.41
N GLN A 153 3.89 -1.48 -9.85
CA GLN A 153 4.52 -0.43 -10.64
C GLN A 153 5.45 -1.01 -11.70
N ARG A 154 6.32 -1.93 -11.31
CA ARG A 154 7.33 -2.51 -12.19
C ARG A 154 6.77 -3.52 -13.19
N LYS A 155 5.78 -4.33 -12.80
CA LYS A 155 5.29 -5.47 -13.60
C LYS A 155 3.98 -5.20 -14.34
N VAL A 156 3.21 -4.21 -13.90
CA VAL A 156 1.89 -3.91 -14.46
C VAL A 156 1.87 -2.54 -15.12
N VAL A 157 2.22 -1.49 -14.37
CA VAL A 157 2.00 -0.11 -14.84
C VAL A 157 3.08 0.31 -15.83
N THR A 158 4.36 0.17 -15.46
CA THR A 158 5.48 0.68 -16.27
C THR A 158 5.63 -0.02 -17.63
N PRO A 159 5.52 -1.35 -17.75
CA PRO A 159 5.79 -2.02 -19.01
C PRO A 159 4.63 -1.99 -20.00
N ASN A 160 3.43 -1.56 -19.60
CA ASN A 160 2.23 -1.66 -20.42
C ASN A 160 1.75 -0.30 -20.91
N ASP A 161 1.19 -0.29 -22.11
CA ASP A 161 0.37 0.78 -22.64
C ASP A 161 -1.10 0.44 -22.41
N PHE A 162 -1.88 1.44 -21.99
CA PHE A 162 -3.30 1.31 -21.70
C PHE A 162 -4.08 2.38 -22.46
N THR A 163 -5.02 1.98 -23.27
CA THR A 163 -5.90 2.91 -24.01
C THR A 163 -7.01 3.47 -23.14
N ASP A 164 -7.45 2.71 -22.15
CA ASP A 164 -8.55 3.06 -21.25
C ASP A 164 -8.39 2.45 -19.85
N LEU A 165 -9.23 2.90 -18.92
CA LEU A 165 -9.20 2.44 -17.52
C LEU A 165 -9.69 0.99 -17.34
N THR A 166 -10.43 0.43 -18.29
CA THR A 166 -10.89 -0.96 -18.22
C THR A 166 -9.70 -1.91 -18.37
N GLN A 167 -8.79 -1.61 -19.29
CA GLN A 167 -7.55 -2.36 -19.45
C GLN A 167 -6.69 -2.29 -18.19
N VAL A 168 -6.59 -1.12 -17.56
CA VAL A 168 -5.86 -0.98 -16.28
C VAL A 168 -6.49 -1.87 -15.21
N ARG A 169 -7.81 -1.83 -15.02
CA ARG A 169 -8.53 -2.64 -14.04
C ARG A 169 -8.32 -4.14 -14.27
N ASN A 170 -8.47 -4.59 -15.50
CA ASN A 170 -8.31 -6.00 -15.85
C ASN A 170 -6.87 -6.46 -15.56
N ARG A 171 -5.88 -5.68 -15.96
CA ARG A 171 -4.47 -6.04 -15.75
C ARG A 171 -4.09 -6.06 -14.26
N LEU A 172 -4.61 -5.13 -13.45
CA LEU A 172 -4.43 -5.15 -12.00
C LEU A 172 -5.04 -6.41 -11.38
N ARG A 173 -6.26 -6.78 -11.78
CA ARG A 173 -6.93 -7.98 -11.30
C ARG A 173 -6.21 -9.27 -11.72
N ASP A 174 -5.77 -9.36 -12.95
CA ASP A 174 -5.00 -10.52 -13.44
C ASP A 174 -3.68 -10.68 -12.68
N PHE A 175 -3.05 -9.56 -12.34
CA PHE A 175 -1.83 -9.58 -11.54
C PHE A 175 -2.12 -10.02 -10.10
N GLU A 176 -3.17 -9.50 -9.46
CA GLU A 176 -3.62 -9.92 -8.13
C GLU A 176 -3.90 -11.42 -8.08
N ASN A 177 -4.65 -11.95 -9.05
CA ASN A 177 -4.98 -13.38 -9.12
C ASN A 177 -3.71 -14.25 -9.22
N ARG A 178 -2.77 -13.88 -10.10
CA ARG A 178 -1.49 -14.59 -10.22
C ARG A 178 -0.63 -14.47 -8.96
N TYR A 179 -0.59 -13.28 -8.36
CA TYR A 179 0.13 -13.05 -7.14
C TYR A 179 -0.40 -13.95 -6.02
N ASN A 180 -1.70 -13.94 -5.77
CA ASN A 180 -2.35 -14.72 -4.74
C ASN A 180 -2.21 -16.25 -4.91
N ALA A 181 -1.95 -16.72 -6.14
CA ALA A 181 -1.74 -18.14 -6.41
C ALA A 181 -0.36 -18.64 -5.99
N THR A 182 0.65 -17.77 -5.89
CA THR A 182 2.06 -18.19 -5.71
C THR A 182 2.83 -17.39 -4.67
N ALA A 183 2.24 -16.35 -4.11
CA ALA A 183 2.92 -15.49 -3.16
C ALA A 183 3.25 -16.21 -1.86
N GLN A 184 4.37 -15.80 -1.27
CA GLN A 184 4.77 -16.17 0.08
C GLN A 184 4.88 -14.90 0.91
N PRO A 185 4.71 -14.98 2.24
CA PRO A 185 4.88 -13.84 3.14
C PRO A 185 6.25 -13.18 2.95
N PHE A 186 6.28 -11.86 3.04
CA PHE A 186 7.54 -11.14 2.99
C PHE A 186 8.39 -11.48 4.20
N GLN A 187 9.67 -11.79 3.98
CA GLN A 187 10.63 -11.94 5.07
C GLN A 187 11.04 -10.54 5.56
N TRP A 188 10.30 -10.05 6.54
CA TRP A 188 10.55 -8.74 7.12
C TRP A 188 11.69 -8.81 8.12
N LYS A 189 12.80 -8.13 7.84
CA LYS A 189 14.03 -8.18 8.67
C LYS A 189 14.19 -6.96 9.57
N PHE A 190 13.46 -5.89 9.31
CA PHE A 190 13.58 -4.64 10.05
C PHE A 190 12.83 -4.76 11.39
N THR A 191 13.55 -4.59 12.49
CA THR A 191 13.04 -4.80 13.86
C THR A 191 12.68 -3.47 14.54
N THR A 192 12.04 -3.55 15.70
CA THR A 192 11.76 -2.36 16.53
C THR A 192 13.05 -1.68 16.98
N SER A 193 14.10 -2.44 17.31
CA SER A 193 15.43 -1.88 17.64
C SER A 193 16.04 -1.11 16.46
N ASP A 194 15.90 -1.62 15.23
CA ASP A 194 16.39 -0.92 14.04
C ASP A 194 15.64 0.41 13.82
N LEU A 195 14.34 0.45 14.15
CA LEU A 195 13.53 1.66 14.07
C LEU A 195 13.98 2.68 15.12
N ASP A 196 14.18 2.27 16.36
CA ASP A 196 14.61 3.14 17.45
C ASP A 196 15.99 3.74 17.14
N ASP A 197 16.91 2.96 16.60
CA ASP A 197 18.23 3.41 16.16
C ASP A 197 18.14 4.41 14.98
N LEU A 198 17.20 4.20 14.06
CA LEU A 198 16.96 5.12 12.94
C LEU A 198 16.40 6.44 13.45
N LEU A 199 15.37 6.41 14.31
CA LEU A 199 14.77 7.61 14.88
C LEU A 199 15.77 8.41 15.69
N ALA A 200 16.59 7.76 16.53
CA ALA A 200 17.64 8.42 17.28
C ALA A 200 18.72 9.08 16.38
N ARG A 201 18.96 8.53 15.19
CA ARG A 201 19.87 9.17 14.20
C ARG A 201 19.22 10.39 13.56
N LEU A 202 17.93 10.31 13.23
CA LEU A 202 17.19 11.43 12.65
C LEU A 202 17.08 12.60 13.63
N ASP A 203 16.77 12.32 14.90
CA ASP A 203 16.70 13.33 15.95
C ASP A 203 18.03 14.06 16.14
N ARG A 204 19.16 13.33 16.13
CA ARG A 204 20.51 13.93 16.18
C ARG A 204 20.77 14.82 14.98
N HIS A 205 20.45 14.34 13.77
CA HIS A 205 20.67 15.13 12.56
C HIS A 205 19.82 16.41 12.55
N THR A 206 18.59 16.34 13.03
CA THR A 206 17.69 17.51 13.16
C THR A 206 18.21 18.51 14.21
N ALA A 207 18.79 18.01 15.31
CA ALA A 207 19.41 18.84 16.34
C ALA A 207 20.68 19.54 15.85
N ASP A 208 21.48 18.86 15.01
CA ASP A 208 22.72 19.41 14.43
C ASP A 208 22.46 20.40 13.26
N HIS A 209 21.26 20.37 12.64
CA HIS A 209 20.88 21.21 11.50
C HIS A 209 19.49 21.87 11.68
N PRO A 210 19.30 22.76 12.68
CA PRO A 210 17.99 23.31 12.99
C PRO A 210 17.41 24.25 11.91
N GLU A 211 18.21 24.77 10.99
CA GLU A 211 17.76 25.75 9.98
C GLU A 211 17.09 25.15 8.74
N GLN A 212 17.17 23.84 8.51
CA GLN A 212 16.56 23.21 7.31
C GLN A 212 15.10 22.78 7.48
N SER A 213 14.51 22.92 8.67
CA SER A 213 13.14 22.49 8.94
C SER A 213 12.09 23.62 8.85
N SER A 214 12.48 24.89 8.64
CA SER A 214 11.56 26.04 8.65
C SER A 214 10.92 26.39 7.31
N ASP A 215 11.36 25.83 6.18
CA ASP A 215 10.89 26.22 4.84
C ASP A 215 9.74 25.33 4.27
N ALA A 216 9.20 24.39 5.05
CA ALA A 216 8.11 23.51 4.62
C ALA A 216 6.69 23.98 5.00
N THR A 217 6.55 25.19 5.57
CA THR A 217 5.23 25.77 5.96
C THR A 217 5.06 27.16 5.40
N GLY A 218 5.06 27.31 4.09
CA GLY A 218 4.78 28.60 3.45
C GLY A 218 4.56 28.47 1.95
N SER A 219 3.36 28.20 1.56
CA SER A 219 2.61 28.69 0.39
C SER A 219 1.44 27.75 0.09
#